data_200f100866f0404f31675398aaaaf3b1
#
_entry.id   200f100866f0404f31675398aaaaf3b1
#
_cell.length_a   1.000
_cell.length_b   1.000
_cell.length_c   1.000
_cell.angle_alpha   90.00
_cell.angle_beta   90.00
_cell.angle_gamma   90.00
#
_symmetry.space_group_name_H-M   'P 1'
#
loop_
_entity.id
_entity.type
_entity.pdbx_description
1 polymer ?
#
loop_
_entity_poly.entity_id
_entity_poly.type
_entity_poly.pdbx_seq_one_letter_code
_entity_poly.pdbx_strand_id
1 'polypeptide(L)'
;GYDGDGDYILAMLDQYHVTRQRVQRTTFAPTSMSQVMTDPSGQRTFFHSPGANRLLDLPAFDRLDGSMKIFHLGYLLLLDSLDMPDDEFGTRSARLLAQMRDQGYETSLDLVSRKGDPRYQPLVLPALRHLDYLVINELEAGEFSGLEMRDGDDALNIAHIADAATQLLAAGVRQRVVIHCPEGAWGEAPGEQGRWIPSWLLAQKDIV
;
A
#
# COMPACT_ATOMS: atom_id res chain seq x y z
N GLY A 1 19.86 0.07 5.23
CA GLY A 1 21.15 -0.45 5.68
C GLY A 1 22.25 0.60 5.72
N TYR A 2 23.37 0.27 6.33
CA TYR A 2 24.64 0.99 6.17
C TYR A 2 25.44 0.34 5.04
N ASP A 3 24.99 0.55 3.81
CA ASP A 3 25.54 -0.02 2.58
C ASP A 3 25.39 0.97 1.41
N GLY A 4 25.93 0.61 0.24
CA GLY A 4 25.90 1.47 -0.93
C GLY A 4 24.49 1.80 -1.42
N ASP A 5 23.54 0.87 -1.31
CA ASP A 5 22.15 1.10 -1.70
C ASP A 5 21.46 2.11 -0.75
N GLY A 6 21.75 2.01 0.55
CA GLY A 6 21.27 2.98 1.54
C GLY A 6 21.85 4.37 1.30
N ASP A 7 23.14 4.48 0.94
CA ASP A 7 23.78 5.75 0.60
C ASP A 7 23.19 6.34 -0.69
N TYR A 8 22.90 5.49 -1.68
CA TYR A 8 22.24 5.90 -2.92
C TYR A 8 20.83 6.47 -2.64
N ILE A 9 20.02 5.80 -1.81
CA ILE A 9 18.68 6.30 -1.44
C ILE A 9 18.78 7.68 -0.79
N LEU A 10 19.73 7.89 0.15
CA LEU A 10 19.91 9.19 0.79
C LEU A 10 20.31 10.28 -0.21
N ALA A 11 21.20 9.95 -1.15
CA ALA A 11 21.59 10.89 -2.21
C ALA A 11 20.41 11.26 -3.13
N MET A 12 19.53 10.30 -3.45
CA MET A 12 18.31 10.57 -4.23
C MET A 12 17.33 11.47 -3.47
N LEU A 13 17.12 11.22 -2.18
CA LEU A 13 16.27 12.09 -1.35
C LEU A 13 16.79 13.53 -1.34
N ASP A 14 18.11 13.73 -1.19
CA ASP A 14 18.75 15.05 -1.23
C ASP A 14 18.58 15.70 -2.62
N GLN A 15 18.79 14.94 -3.70
CA GLN A 15 18.65 15.42 -5.08
C GLN A 15 17.25 15.95 -5.37
N TYR A 16 16.21 15.28 -4.86
CA TYR A 16 14.81 15.67 -5.06
C TYR A 16 14.25 16.53 -3.94
N HIS A 17 15.09 17.06 -3.05
CA HIS A 17 14.71 17.92 -1.93
C HIS A 17 13.68 17.26 -0.98
N VAL A 18 13.73 15.94 -0.84
CA VAL A 18 12.91 15.20 0.13
C VAL A 18 13.65 15.13 1.45
N THR A 19 13.00 15.56 2.54
CA THR A 19 13.62 15.52 3.87
C THR A 19 13.96 14.08 4.28
N ARG A 20 15.18 13.87 4.77
CA ARG A 20 15.67 12.58 5.26
C ARG A 20 15.88 12.52 6.78
N GLN A 21 15.42 13.55 7.49
CA GLN A 21 15.62 13.66 8.95
C GLN A 21 15.03 12.48 9.73
N ARG A 22 14.03 11.81 9.15
CA ARG A 22 13.36 10.65 9.75
C ARG A 22 13.82 9.30 9.17
N VAL A 23 14.77 9.31 8.23
CA VAL A 23 15.32 8.06 7.68
C VAL A 23 16.21 7.40 8.73
N GLN A 24 15.81 6.21 9.16
CA GLN A 24 16.58 5.40 10.08
C GLN A 24 17.46 4.41 9.30
N ARG A 25 18.68 4.21 9.78
CA ARG A 25 19.62 3.22 9.23
C ARG A 25 19.97 2.17 10.28
N THR A 26 20.25 0.98 9.84
CA THR A 26 20.63 -0.15 10.71
C THR A 26 21.83 -0.91 10.15
N THR A 27 22.62 -1.50 11.04
CA THR A 27 23.67 -2.46 10.71
C THR A 27 23.19 -3.91 10.79
N PHE A 28 21.95 -4.14 11.27
CA PHE A 28 21.41 -5.49 11.47
C PHE A 28 20.88 -6.15 10.19
N ALA A 29 20.65 -5.36 9.15
CA ALA A 29 20.19 -5.86 7.86
C ALA A 29 20.64 -4.92 6.73
N PRO A 30 20.84 -5.43 5.49
CA PRO A 30 21.10 -4.60 4.32
C PRO A 30 19.87 -3.78 3.95
N THR A 31 20.05 -2.80 3.07
CA THR A 31 18.94 -2.05 2.48
C THR A 31 18.01 -3.01 1.72
N SER A 32 16.71 -2.77 1.84
CA SER A 32 15.70 -3.50 1.07
C SER A 32 15.89 -3.29 -0.42
N MET A 33 15.76 -4.35 -1.22
CA MET A 33 15.97 -4.32 -2.65
C MET A 33 14.94 -5.18 -3.37
N SER A 34 14.50 -4.73 -4.54
CA SER A 34 13.75 -5.53 -5.49
C SER A 34 14.43 -5.54 -6.84
N GLN A 35 14.72 -6.72 -7.38
CA GLN A 35 15.09 -6.89 -8.77
C GLN A 35 13.83 -7.17 -9.59
N VAL A 36 13.60 -6.37 -10.62
CA VAL A 36 12.43 -6.49 -11.49
C VAL A 36 12.90 -6.97 -12.86
N MET A 37 12.41 -8.12 -13.26
CA MET A 37 12.61 -8.65 -14.60
C MET A 37 11.35 -8.40 -15.41
N THR A 38 11.48 -7.70 -16.52
CA THR A 38 10.37 -7.41 -17.45
C THR A 38 10.56 -8.21 -18.72
N ASP A 39 9.57 -8.96 -19.13
CA ASP A 39 9.59 -9.70 -20.38
C ASP A 39 9.16 -8.81 -21.58
N PRO A 40 9.28 -9.30 -22.84
CA PRO A 40 8.88 -8.52 -24.01
C PRO A 40 7.37 -8.17 -24.08
N SER A 41 6.51 -8.83 -23.31
CA SER A 41 5.09 -8.50 -23.19
C SER A 41 4.79 -7.40 -22.17
N GLY A 42 5.82 -6.97 -21.42
CA GLY A 42 5.68 -6.01 -20.31
C GLY A 42 5.33 -6.67 -18.97
N GLN A 43 5.21 -8.00 -18.91
CA GLN A 43 4.96 -8.71 -17.66
C GLN A 43 6.20 -8.66 -16.77
N ARG A 44 5.99 -8.35 -15.48
CA ARG A 44 7.06 -8.14 -14.50
C ARG A 44 7.11 -9.26 -13.47
N THR A 45 8.30 -9.76 -13.22
CA THR A 45 8.61 -10.69 -12.13
C THR A 45 9.51 -10.00 -11.11
N PHE A 46 9.14 -10.07 -9.83
CA PHE A 46 9.84 -9.39 -8.74
C PHE A 46 10.60 -10.40 -7.88
N PHE A 47 11.89 -10.15 -7.67
CA PHE A 47 12.71 -10.83 -6.67
C PHE A 47 12.98 -9.85 -5.54
N HIS A 48 12.24 -9.98 -4.45
CA HIS A 48 12.28 -9.03 -3.33
C HIS A 48 13.11 -9.55 -2.16
N SER A 49 14.03 -8.71 -1.68
CA SER A 49 14.74 -8.88 -0.43
C SER A 49 14.27 -7.82 0.56
N PRO A 50 13.58 -8.20 1.66
CA PRO A 50 12.98 -7.24 2.59
C PRO A 50 14.01 -6.40 3.35
N GLY A 51 15.22 -6.89 3.53
CA GLY A 51 16.32 -6.15 4.15
C GLY A 51 15.93 -5.44 5.45
N ALA A 52 16.33 -4.19 5.58
CA ALA A 52 16.07 -3.38 6.78
C ALA A 52 14.57 -3.03 6.98
N ASN A 53 13.76 -3.06 5.93
CA ASN A 53 12.33 -2.73 6.04
C ASN A 53 11.58 -3.71 6.94
N ARG A 54 12.02 -4.98 6.99
CA ARG A 54 11.44 -5.99 7.90
C ARG A 54 11.57 -5.64 9.38
N LEU A 55 12.53 -4.78 9.73
CA LEU A 55 12.83 -4.37 11.10
C LEU A 55 12.08 -3.08 11.51
N LEU A 56 11.35 -2.45 10.58
CA LEU A 56 10.60 -1.24 10.87
C LEU A 56 9.45 -1.58 11.84
N ASP A 57 9.45 -0.91 13.00
CA ASP A 57 8.50 -1.19 14.08
C ASP A 57 8.04 0.10 14.78
N LEU A 58 7.06 0.00 15.65
CA LEU A 58 6.41 1.11 16.36
C LEU A 58 7.36 2.19 16.90
N PRO A 59 8.49 1.85 17.56
CA PRO A 59 9.38 2.89 18.13
C PRO A 59 9.98 3.84 17.08
N ALA A 60 10.00 3.44 15.81
CA ALA A 60 10.48 4.30 14.72
C ALA A 60 9.61 5.54 14.52
N PHE A 61 8.37 5.52 15.00
CA PHE A 61 7.36 6.54 14.77
C PHE A 61 7.03 7.40 16.00
N ASP A 62 7.64 7.12 17.17
CA ASP A 62 7.34 7.79 18.45
C ASP A 62 7.61 9.30 18.45
N ARG A 63 8.39 9.81 17.51
CA ARG A 63 8.83 11.20 17.45
C ARG A 63 8.39 11.94 16.21
N LEU A 64 7.28 11.55 15.60
CA LEU A 64 6.69 12.33 14.53
C LEU A 64 6.03 13.58 15.13
N ASP A 65 6.29 14.75 14.52
CA ASP A 65 5.95 16.05 15.10
C ASP A 65 4.59 16.62 14.62
N GLY A 66 3.82 15.82 13.86
CA GLY A 66 2.50 16.25 13.36
C GLY A 66 2.51 17.38 12.33
N SER A 67 3.68 17.74 11.80
CA SER A 67 3.81 18.85 10.83
C SER A 67 3.25 18.54 9.45
N MET A 68 2.98 17.28 9.15
CA MET A 68 2.43 16.81 7.87
C MET A 68 0.95 16.44 8.02
N LYS A 69 0.21 16.47 6.91
CA LYS A 69 -1.22 16.16 6.93
C LYS A 69 -1.49 14.66 6.86
N ILE A 70 -0.74 13.96 6.01
CA ILE A 70 -1.00 12.55 5.69
C ILE A 70 0.18 11.70 6.14
N PHE A 71 -0.13 10.64 6.88
CA PHE A 71 0.77 9.52 7.13
C PHE A 71 0.43 8.38 6.18
N HIS A 72 1.37 8.05 5.28
CA HIS A 72 1.21 6.96 4.32
C HIS A 72 2.07 5.76 4.74
N LEU A 73 1.43 4.59 4.92
CA LEU A 73 2.10 3.33 5.21
C LEU A 73 2.13 2.46 3.95
N GLY A 74 3.28 2.03 3.53
CA GLY A 74 3.48 1.10 2.42
C GLY A 74 4.63 0.15 2.76
N TYR A 75 4.50 -1.10 2.59
CA TYR A 75 3.31 -1.91 2.22
C TYR A 75 3.08 -2.97 3.28
N LEU A 76 1.83 -3.23 3.67
CA LEU A 76 1.53 -4.42 4.45
C LEU A 76 1.96 -5.67 3.67
N LEU A 77 2.25 -6.76 4.37
CA LEU A 77 2.83 -8.00 3.84
C LEU A 77 4.33 -7.93 3.49
N LEU A 78 4.97 -6.76 3.64
CA LEU A 78 6.42 -6.57 3.47
C LEU A 78 7.12 -6.00 4.72
N LEU A 79 6.38 -5.70 5.79
CA LEU A 79 6.88 -5.08 7.02
C LEU A 79 6.81 -6.09 8.17
N ASP A 80 7.69 -7.09 8.16
CA ASP A 80 7.60 -8.27 9.07
C ASP A 80 7.28 -7.89 10.53
N SER A 81 7.91 -6.84 11.09
CA SER A 81 7.67 -6.42 12.47
C SER A 81 6.30 -5.75 12.65
N LEU A 82 5.87 -4.92 11.71
CA LEU A 82 4.56 -4.26 11.75
C LEU A 82 3.42 -5.20 11.37
N ASP A 83 3.70 -6.26 10.64
CA ASP A 83 2.73 -7.31 10.29
C ASP A 83 2.49 -8.30 11.47
N MET A 84 3.26 -8.19 12.57
CA MET A 84 3.07 -9.05 13.75
C MET A 84 1.70 -8.80 14.39
N PRO A 85 1.12 -9.84 15.02
CA PRO A 85 -0.11 -9.70 15.81
C PRO A 85 0.03 -8.67 16.93
N ASP A 86 -1.08 -8.03 17.24
CA ASP A 86 -1.25 -7.11 18.37
C ASP A 86 -2.57 -7.45 19.08
N ASP A 87 -2.51 -7.63 20.40
CA ASP A 87 -3.65 -8.13 21.20
C ASP A 87 -4.85 -7.15 21.24
N GLU A 88 -4.60 -5.86 21.05
CA GLU A 88 -5.65 -4.82 21.14
C GLU A 88 -6.13 -4.38 19.75
N PHE A 89 -5.21 -4.23 18.80
CA PHE A 89 -5.49 -3.69 17.46
C PHE A 89 -5.54 -4.76 16.36
N GLY A 90 -5.24 -6.01 16.69
CA GLY A 90 -5.14 -7.13 15.75
C GLY A 90 -3.77 -7.23 15.09
N THR A 91 -3.17 -6.12 14.65
CA THR A 91 -1.80 -6.05 14.12
C THR A 91 -1.08 -4.81 14.60
N ARG A 92 0.26 -4.84 14.62
CA ARG A 92 1.07 -3.65 14.95
C ARG A 92 0.88 -2.52 13.94
N SER A 93 0.68 -2.83 12.66
CA SER A 93 0.34 -1.83 11.64
C SER A 93 -0.97 -1.12 11.96
N ALA A 94 -2.01 -1.85 12.40
CA ALA A 94 -3.27 -1.25 12.81
C ALA A 94 -3.10 -0.35 14.04
N ARG A 95 -2.29 -0.77 15.03
CA ARG A 95 -1.90 0.08 16.17
C ARG A 95 -1.18 1.34 15.71
N LEU A 96 -0.21 1.22 14.81
CA LEU A 96 0.52 2.36 14.26
C LEU A 96 -0.43 3.37 13.60
N LEU A 97 -1.32 2.90 12.73
CA LEU A 97 -2.29 3.76 12.05
C LEU A 97 -3.23 4.46 13.04
N ALA A 98 -3.68 3.75 14.10
CA ALA A 98 -4.45 4.36 15.18
C ALA A 98 -3.66 5.47 15.89
N GLN A 99 -2.40 5.21 16.25
CA GLN A 99 -1.53 6.21 16.89
C GLN A 99 -1.30 7.44 16.01
N MET A 100 -1.11 7.25 14.71
CA MET A 100 -0.94 8.38 13.78
C MET A 100 -2.21 9.24 13.70
N ARG A 101 -3.38 8.62 13.68
CA ARG A 101 -4.65 9.36 13.75
C ARG A 101 -4.81 10.14 15.04
N ASP A 102 -4.48 9.55 16.17
CA ASP A 102 -4.55 10.22 17.49
C ASP A 102 -3.61 11.42 17.57
N GLN A 103 -2.51 11.41 16.80
CA GLN A 103 -1.60 12.54 16.62
C GLN A 103 -2.09 13.58 15.60
N GLY A 104 -3.25 13.36 14.96
CA GLY A 104 -3.88 14.32 14.06
C GLY A 104 -3.53 14.13 12.56
N TYR A 105 -2.84 13.04 12.19
CA TYR A 105 -2.63 12.71 10.77
C TYR A 105 -3.88 12.10 10.15
N GLU A 106 -4.13 12.42 8.89
CA GLU A 106 -4.92 11.56 8.01
C GLU A 106 -4.07 10.36 7.59
N THR A 107 -4.63 9.17 7.59
CA THR A 107 -3.89 7.94 7.33
C THR A 107 -4.20 7.37 5.95
N SER A 108 -3.17 6.90 5.28
CA SER A 108 -3.25 6.26 3.98
C SER A 108 -2.45 4.96 3.96
N LEU A 109 -2.92 3.99 3.22
CA LEU A 109 -2.29 2.67 3.09
C LEU A 109 -2.24 2.27 1.62
N ASP A 110 -1.12 1.65 1.26
CA ASP A 110 -0.95 0.86 0.04
C ASP A 110 -0.58 -0.58 0.40
N LEU A 111 -0.91 -1.52 -0.45
CA LEU A 111 -0.72 -2.95 -0.26
C LEU A 111 0.29 -3.50 -1.27
N VAL A 112 0.67 -4.76 -1.10
CA VAL A 112 1.44 -5.49 -2.11
C VAL A 112 0.60 -6.61 -2.70
N SER A 113 0.58 -6.70 -4.02
CA SER A 113 -0.15 -7.76 -4.72
C SER A 113 0.51 -9.12 -4.47
N ARG A 114 -0.13 -9.97 -3.68
CA ARG A 114 0.27 -11.35 -3.39
C ARG A 114 -0.92 -12.28 -3.55
N LYS A 115 -1.10 -12.79 -4.75
CA LYS A 115 -2.22 -13.67 -5.08
C LYS A 115 -2.24 -14.91 -4.18
N GLY A 116 -3.38 -15.13 -3.52
CA GLY A 116 -3.61 -16.30 -2.66
C GLY A 116 -2.80 -16.34 -1.37
N ASP A 117 -2.23 -15.22 -0.91
CA ASP A 117 -1.55 -15.17 0.39
C ASP A 117 -2.59 -15.22 1.53
N PRO A 118 -2.61 -16.28 2.37
CA PRO A 118 -3.64 -16.44 3.42
C PRO A 118 -3.56 -15.37 4.51
N ARG A 119 -2.45 -14.60 4.56
CA ARG A 119 -2.27 -13.51 5.52
C ARG A 119 -3.00 -12.23 5.11
N TYR A 120 -3.50 -12.15 3.88
CA TYR A 120 -4.07 -10.92 3.33
C TYR A 120 -5.17 -10.36 4.21
N GLN A 121 -6.24 -11.12 4.40
CA GLN A 121 -7.39 -10.74 5.22
C GLN A 121 -6.99 -10.46 6.70
N PRO A 122 -6.27 -11.35 7.39
CA PRO A 122 -5.85 -11.12 8.77
C PRO A 122 -5.00 -9.86 8.99
N LEU A 123 -4.20 -9.45 8.01
CA LEU A 123 -3.35 -8.27 8.13
C LEU A 123 -4.06 -6.98 7.71
N VAL A 124 -4.86 -7.03 6.65
CA VAL A 124 -5.51 -5.84 6.08
C VAL A 124 -6.72 -5.42 6.89
N LEU A 125 -7.60 -6.37 7.25
CA LEU A 125 -8.87 -6.07 7.91
C LEU A 125 -8.73 -5.25 9.21
N PRO A 126 -7.80 -5.55 10.13
CA PRO A 126 -7.62 -4.72 11.33
C PRO A 126 -7.19 -3.28 11.04
N ALA A 127 -6.45 -3.05 9.95
CA ALA A 127 -5.94 -1.74 9.58
C ALA A 127 -7.04 -0.82 9.01
N LEU A 128 -8.04 -1.37 8.29
CA LEU A 128 -9.03 -0.58 7.53
C LEU A 128 -9.77 0.45 8.38
N ARG A 129 -10.16 0.12 9.61
CA ARG A 129 -10.87 1.04 10.53
C ARG A 129 -10.05 2.24 10.99
N HIS A 130 -8.75 2.20 10.75
CA HIS A 130 -7.80 3.25 11.10
C HIS A 130 -7.32 4.04 9.88
N LEU A 131 -7.93 3.81 8.70
CA LEU A 131 -7.60 4.48 7.45
C LEU A 131 -8.60 5.58 7.11
N ASP A 132 -8.07 6.69 6.61
CA ASP A 132 -8.81 7.71 5.92
C ASP A 132 -8.86 7.41 4.42
N TYR A 133 -7.74 7.01 3.83
CA TYR A 133 -7.62 6.72 2.39
C TYR A 133 -7.02 5.33 2.17
N LEU A 134 -7.63 4.58 1.26
CA LEU A 134 -7.09 3.33 0.74
C LEU A 134 -7.00 3.43 -0.78
N VAL A 135 -5.78 3.29 -1.32
CA VAL A 135 -5.51 3.30 -2.76
C VAL A 135 -4.84 1.98 -3.12
N ILE A 136 -5.55 1.13 -3.85
CA ILE A 136 -5.12 -0.23 -4.17
C ILE A 136 -5.43 -0.57 -5.63
N ASN A 137 -4.79 -1.61 -6.15
CA ASN A 137 -5.10 -2.11 -7.48
C ASN A 137 -6.24 -3.15 -7.46
N GLU A 138 -6.71 -3.54 -8.65
CA GLU A 138 -7.81 -4.50 -8.79
C GLU A 138 -7.48 -5.90 -8.23
N LEU A 139 -6.20 -6.32 -8.29
CA LEU A 139 -5.79 -7.62 -7.75
C LEU A 139 -5.90 -7.63 -6.22
N GLU A 140 -5.45 -6.57 -5.59
CA GLU A 140 -5.52 -6.38 -4.14
C GLU A 140 -6.97 -6.28 -3.65
N ALA A 141 -7.81 -5.59 -4.41
CA ALA A 141 -9.25 -5.53 -4.13
C ALA A 141 -9.91 -6.90 -4.26
N GLY A 142 -9.50 -7.71 -5.25
CA GLY A 142 -9.94 -9.10 -5.41
C GLY A 142 -9.52 -10.00 -4.25
N GLU A 143 -8.27 -9.92 -3.81
CA GLU A 143 -7.78 -10.69 -2.65
C GLU A 143 -8.53 -10.35 -1.35
N PHE A 144 -8.91 -9.09 -1.17
CA PHE A 144 -9.71 -8.69 -0.01
C PHE A 144 -11.15 -9.16 -0.09
N SER A 145 -11.83 -8.88 -1.22
CA SER A 145 -13.27 -9.10 -1.37
C SER A 145 -13.64 -10.54 -1.74
N GLY A 146 -12.70 -11.31 -2.28
CA GLY A 146 -12.96 -12.62 -2.86
C GLY A 146 -13.70 -12.57 -4.19
N LEU A 147 -13.81 -11.38 -4.81
CA LEU A 147 -14.47 -11.18 -6.10
C LEU A 147 -13.45 -11.30 -7.25
N GLU A 148 -13.87 -11.92 -8.35
CA GLU A 148 -13.06 -11.97 -9.58
C GLU A 148 -13.18 -10.63 -10.31
N MET A 149 -12.08 -9.87 -10.36
CA MET A 149 -12.04 -8.54 -10.98
C MET A 149 -11.99 -8.59 -12.49
N ARG A 150 -11.63 -9.74 -13.05
CA ARG A 150 -11.62 -10.00 -14.51
C ARG A 150 -12.30 -11.32 -14.82
N ASP A 151 -12.91 -11.41 -15.99
CA ASP A 151 -13.50 -12.65 -16.48
C ASP A 151 -12.46 -13.54 -17.23
N GLY A 152 -12.92 -14.66 -17.78
CA GLY A 152 -12.08 -15.62 -18.50
C GLY A 152 -11.42 -15.08 -19.77
N ASP A 153 -11.91 -13.97 -20.31
CA ASP A 153 -11.36 -13.24 -21.47
C ASP A 153 -10.53 -12.02 -21.05
N ASP A 154 -10.16 -11.93 -19.76
CA ASP A 154 -9.41 -10.82 -19.14
C ASP A 154 -10.15 -9.47 -19.16
N ALA A 155 -11.45 -9.46 -19.46
CA ALA A 155 -12.25 -8.25 -19.44
C ALA A 155 -12.55 -7.81 -17.99
N LEU A 156 -12.37 -6.52 -17.72
CA LEU A 156 -12.56 -5.94 -16.40
C LEU A 156 -14.03 -5.94 -15.97
N ASN A 157 -14.31 -6.43 -14.76
CA ASN A 157 -15.63 -6.39 -14.15
C ASN A 157 -15.79 -5.16 -13.25
N ILE A 158 -16.23 -4.04 -13.81
CA ILE A 158 -16.40 -2.77 -13.06
C ILE A 158 -17.44 -2.92 -11.94
N ALA A 159 -18.45 -3.78 -12.07
CA ALA A 159 -19.41 -4.01 -11.01
C ALA A 159 -18.76 -4.66 -9.78
N HIS A 160 -17.90 -5.65 -9.98
CA HIS A 160 -17.13 -6.25 -8.86
C HIS A 160 -16.13 -5.27 -8.23
N ILE A 161 -15.54 -4.35 -9.00
CA ILE A 161 -14.71 -3.26 -8.46
C ILE A 161 -15.55 -2.35 -7.55
N ALA A 162 -16.74 -1.97 -7.97
CA ALA A 162 -17.67 -1.16 -7.18
C ALA A 162 -18.08 -1.89 -5.89
N ASP A 163 -18.43 -3.18 -5.99
CA ASP A 163 -18.80 -4.00 -4.84
C ASP A 163 -17.64 -4.14 -3.84
N ALA A 164 -16.41 -4.33 -4.33
CA ALA A 164 -15.21 -4.38 -3.48
C ALA A 164 -14.95 -3.04 -2.78
N ALA A 165 -15.11 -1.91 -3.47
CA ALA A 165 -14.98 -0.58 -2.86
C ALA A 165 -15.99 -0.38 -1.74
N THR A 166 -17.26 -0.76 -1.97
CA THR A 166 -18.31 -0.71 -0.96
C THR A 166 -18.00 -1.61 0.26
N GLN A 167 -17.46 -2.83 0.04
CA GLN A 167 -17.05 -3.71 1.13
C GLN A 167 -15.89 -3.11 1.95
N LEU A 168 -14.90 -2.48 1.31
CA LEU A 168 -13.77 -1.82 1.97
C LEU A 168 -14.21 -0.62 2.81
N LEU A 169 -15.15 0.18 2.32
CA LEU A 169 -15.78 1.26 3.10
C LEU A 169 -16.56 0.71 4.29
N ALA A 170 -17.36 -0.34 4.09
CA ALA A 170 -18.09 -1.00 5.16
C ALA A 170 -17.16 -1.64 6.22
N ALA A 171 -15.97 -2.08 5.82
CA ALA A 171 -14.94 -2.61 6.71
C ALA A 171 -14.21 -1.51 7.52
N GLY A 172 -14.43 -0.22 7.21
CA GLY A 172 -14.03 0.87 8.08
C GLY A 172 -13.18 1.98 7.47
N VAL A 173 -12.87 1.96 6.17
CA VAL A 173 -12.19 3.09 5.50
C VAL A 173 -13.09 4.33 5.57
N ARG A 174 -12.55 5.45 6.06
CA ARG A 174 -13.37 6.56 6.55
C ARG A 174 -13.68 7.64 5.53
N GLN A 175 -12.78 7.90 4.60
CA GLN A 175 -12.94 9.02 3.67
C GLN A 175 -13.04 8.56 2.21
N ARG A 176 -12.11 7.71 1.75
CA ARG A 176 -12.11 7.31 0.35
C ARG A 176 -11.40 5.99 0.10
N VAL A 177 -12.00 5.18 -0.75
CA VAL A 177 -11.39 4.03 -1.41
C VAL A 177 -11.18 4.36 -2.88
N VAL A 178 -9.99 4.07 -3.41
CA VAL A 178 -9.67 4.13 -4.84
C VAL A 178 -9.12 2.78 -5.25
N ILE A 179 -9.76 2.16 -6.25
CA ILE A 179 -9.29 0.92 -6.87
C ILE A 179 -8.90 1.23 -8.31
N HIS A 180 -7.63 1.05 -8.64
CA HIS A 180 -7.10 1.36 -9.97
C HIS A 180 -6.68 0.11 -10.74
N CYS A 181 -6.71 0.22 -12.06
CA CYS A 181 -6.24 -0.78 -13.00
C CYS A 181 -5.77 -0.08 -14.29
N PRO A 182 -5.20 -0.80 -15.28
CA PRO A 182 -4.75 -0.20 -16.53
C PRO A 182 -5.85 0.58 -17.26
N GLU A 183 -7.11 0.15 -17.18
CA GLU A 183 -8.25 0.75 -17.89
C GLU A 183 -8.79 2.00 -17.22
N GLY A 184 -8.53 2.21 -15.91
CA GLY A 184 -9.05 3.36 -15.17
C GLY A 184 -8.97 3.20 -13.66
N ALA A 185 -9.80 3.98 -12.97
CA ALA A 185 -9.92 3.91 -11.53
C ALA A 185 -11.36 4.10 -11.08
N TRP A 186 -11.76 3.35 -10.04
CA TRP A 186 -12.99 3.57 -9.29
C TRP A 186 -12.67 4.33 -8.01
N GLY A 187 -13.42 5.40 -7.74
CA GLY A 187 -13.32 6.14 -6.49
C GLY A 187 -14.66 6.21 -5.79
N GLU A 188 -14.68 5.92 -4.49
CA GLU A 188 -15.90 5.94 -3.67
C GLU A 188 -15.63 6.50 -2.29
N ALA A 189 -16.59 7.26 -1.74
CA ALA A 189 -16.58 7.79 -0.39
C ALA A 189 -17.86 7.40 0.36
N PRO A 190 -17.85 7.35 1.71
CA PRO A 190 -19.01 6.99 2.48
C PRO A 190 -20.23 7.89 2.18
N GLY A 191 -21.36 7.27 1.81
CA GLY A 191 -22.59 7.99 1.50
C GLY A 191 -22.61 8.67 0.13
N GLU A 192 -21.59 8.53 -0.69
CA GLU A 192 -21.54 9.02 -2.06
C GLU A 192 -21.66 7.87 -3.06
N GLN A 193 -22.19 8.17 -4.24
CA GLN A 193 -22.16 7.21 -5.34
C GLN A 193 -20.73 7.14 -5.89
N GLY A 194 -20.16 5.94 -5.97
CA GLY A 194 -18.84 5.72 -6.55
C GLY A 194 -18.81 6.11 -8.04
N ARG A 195 -17.62 6.43 -8.54
CA ARG A 195 -17.40 6.88 -9.92
C ARG A 195 -16.24 6.15 -10.56
N TRP A 196 -16.46 5.67 -11.77
CA TRP A 196 -15.41 5.19 -12.66
C TRP A 196 -14.83 6.35 -13.50
N ILE A 197 -13.51 6.42 -13.57
CA ILE A 197 -12.77 7.37 -14.41
C ILE A 197 -11.82 6.55 -15.29
N PRO A 198 -12.02 6.53 -16.62
CA PRO A 198 -11.14 5.78 -17.52
C PRO A 198 -9.75 6.38 -17.60
N SER A 199 -8.75 5.54 -17.84
CA SER A 199 -7.38 5.95 -18.13
C SER A 199 -7.30 6.66 -19.49
N TRP A 200 -6.26 7.47 -19.66
CA TRP A 200 -5.94 8.02 -20.96
C TRP A 200 -5.54 6.91 -21.92
N LEU A 201 -6.10 6.91 -23.12
CA LEU A 201 -5.67 6.01 -24.19
C LEU A 201 -4.31 6.48 -24.72
N LEU A 202 -3.27 5.76 -24.37
CA LEU A 202 -1.93 5.96 -24.91
C LEU A 202 -1.71 5.03 -26.11
N ALA A 203 -0.98 5.50 -27.11
CA ALA A 203 -0.53 4.61 -28.16
C ALA A 203 0.49 3.61 -27.58
N GLN A 204 0.49 2.35 -28.03
CA GLN A 204 1.35 1.29 -27.49
C GLN A 204 2.84 1.66 -27.44
N LYS A 205 3.32 2.47 -28.39
CA LYS A 205 4.69 3.01 -28.41
C LYS A 205 5.02 3.99 -27.27
N ASP A 206 4.00 4.52 -26.61
CA ASP A 206 4.12 5.53 -25.53
C ASP A 206 3.95 4.90 -24.14
N ILE A 207 3.74 3.56 -24.10
CA ILE A 207 3.67 2.78 -22.86
C ILE A 207 5.07 2.23 -22.59
N VAL A 208 5.68 2.65 -21.47
CA VAL A 208 7.05 2.28 -21.07
C VAL A 208 6.99 1.18 -20.01
#